data_06f11032c6de88571ab5a9ad753e3b27
#
_entry.id   06f11032c6de88571ab5a9ad753e3b27
#
_cell.length_a   1.000
_cell.length_b   1.000
_cell.length_c   1.000
_cell.angle_alpha   90.00
_cell.angle_beta   90.00
_cell.angle_gamma   90.00
#
_symmetry.space_group_name_H-M   'P 1'
#
loop_
_entity.id
_entity.type
_entity.pdbx_description
1 polymer ?
#
loop_
_entity_poly.entity_id
_entity_poly.type
_entity_poly.pdbx_seq_one_letter_code
_entity_poly.pdbx_strand_id
1 'polypeptide(L)'
;MGNDAYDRMSTFSYDGDGEPDSFSLAELQSVVDLYFLTSCKLEKLAEGGYHKVYDILRLDGTPFEAVVRVASPAFPKDKLESEVATCKMLAAFTNIPVPRIYAWNSDASNPVGAEYMILDKIKGTPASNNWGNLSEEVKKTVVSQVARYFLEIFSLRFESSGSLYLSPLSPQFLVGPIISTPFYRALDGVVRVPDAPISKNVDPNRGPFSTVTEYLSSNLRAELEFISNQPFHPESRLELGERVMRKAIELCSVYPGDTLIPANISTPQRPFSLKLDDFRLSNVMIDTDSGRVTGFIDFEAATVAPLWECAVIPRWLQDADDPESSYEGGTSEERNVLRAAFLSAMEGSARYPEWREAYDMGRPFRRLTDQLYFQVNVWASNDCEIWVDERLEWAKTHPGIGLPETDEPQIDTS
;
A
#
# COMPACT_ATOMS: atom_id res chain seq x y z
N MET A 1 19.47 4.07 -24.72
CA MET A 1 18.48 5.11 -25.07
C MET A 1 17.12 4.53 -24.74
N GLY A 2 16.45 5.01 -23.72
CA GLY A 2 15.03 4.81 -23.58
C GLY A 2 14.48 4.29 -22.26
N ASN A 3 14.96 4.74 -21.08
CA ASN A 3 14.20 4.56 -19.83
C ASN A 3 13.52 5.87 -19.35
N ASP A 4 13.69 6.98 -20.08
CA ASP A 4 13.20 8.29 -19.64
C ASP A 4 11.72 8.58 -19.92
N ALA A 5 10.99 7.67 -20.57
CA ALA A 5 9.60 7.91 -20.94
C ALA A 5 8.58 7.51 -19.85
N TYR A 6 8.96 6.64 -18.92
CA TYR A 6 8.06 6.14 -17.87
C TYR A 6 8.06 7.00 -16.59
N ASP A 7 9.13 7.75 -16.32
CA ASP A 7 9.25 8.62 -15.14
C ASP A 7 8.49 9.96 -15.25
N ARG A 8 7.88 10.25 -16.40
CA ARG A 8 7.20 11.53 -16.65
C ARG A 8 5.69 11.51 -16.48
N MET A 9 5.12 10.48 -15.86
CA MET A 9 3.66 10.30 -15.80
C MET A 9 3.04 10.49 -14.41
N SER A 10 3.67 11.23 -13.52
CA SER A 10 2.98 11.76 -12.34
C SER A 10 2.23 13.04 -12.74
N THR A 11 0.93 13.08 -12.54
CA THR A 11 0.10 14.27 -12.77
C THR A 11 0.35 15.37 -11.74
N PHE A 12 1.09 15.08 -10.68
CA PHE A 12 1.71 16.05 -9.80
C PHE A 12 3.14 16.25 -10.28
N SER A 13 3.44 17.46 -10.77
CA SER A 13 4.79 17.84 -11.16
C SER A 13 5.68 17.85 -9.91
N TYR A 14 6.69 17.00 -9.87
CA TYR A 14 7.73 17.04 -8.85
C TYR A 14 8.59 18.32 -8.92
N ASP A 15 8.54 19.05 -10.03
CA ASP A 15 9.41 20.20 -10.32
C ASP A 15 8.64 21.52 -10.50
N GLY A 16 7.45 21.64 -9.97
CA GLY A 16 6.58 22.72 -10.39
C GLY A 16 6.45 23.91 -9.45
N ASP A 17 7.49 24.69 -9.24
CA ASP A 17 7.32 26.08 -8.73
C ASP A 17 6.59 27.00 -9.73
N GLY A 18 6.02 26.49 -10.81
CA GLY A 18 5.46 27.28 -11.89
C GLY A 18 4.12 26.86 -12.48
N GLU A 19 3.60 25.65 -12.21
CA GLU A 19 2.28 25.30 -12.69
C GLU A 19 1.20 25.63 -11.65
N PRO A 20 0.08 26.26 -12.06
CA PRO A 20 -1.01 26.57 -11.14
C PRO A 20 -1.59 25.26 -10.58
N ASP A 21 -1.94 25.27 -9.29
CA ASP A 21 -2.63 24.17 -8.64
C ASP A 21 -3.89 23.80 -9.44
N SER A 22 -4.15 22.52 -9.60
CA SER A 22 -5.35 22.01 -10.27
C SER A 22 -6.63 22.21 -9.44
N PHE A 23 -6.53 22.88 -8.29
CA PHE A 23 -7.63 23.16 -7.37
C PHE A 23 -7.58 24.60 -6.86
N SER A 24 -8.67 25.07 -6.25
CA SER A 24 -8.78 26.43 -5.69
C SER A 24 -8.29 26.46 -4.24
N LEU A 25 -7.10 27.04 -4.01
CA LEU A 25 -6.58 27.27 -2.65
C LEU A 25 -7.48 28.23 -1.85
N ALA A 26 -8.13 29.21 -2.50
CA ALA A 26 -9.03 30.13 -1.86
C ALA A 26 -10.30 29.44 -1.33
N GLU A 27 -10.86 28.52 -2.10
CA GLU A 27 -12.01 27.73 -1.66
C GLU A 27 -11.61 26.73 -0.57
N LEU A 28 -10.42 26.13 -0.66
CA LEU A 28 -9.88 25.29 0.40
C LEU A 28 -9.73 26.08 1.71
N GLN A 29 -9.20 27.32 1.63
CA GLN A 29 -9.13 28.23 2.76
C GLN A 29 -10.53 28.49 3.37
N SER A 30 -11.52 28.73 2.52
CA SER A 30 -12.91 28.97 2.95
C SER A 30 -13.51 27.76 3.69
N VAL A 31 -13.22 26.55 3.22
CA VAL A 31 -13.64 25.31 3.89
C VAL A 31 -13.02 25.16 5.26
N VAL A 32 -11.71 25.46 5.38
CA VAL A 32 -10.98 25.36 6.67
C VAL A 32 -11.48 26.44 7.65
N ASP A 33 -11.69 27.69 7.17
CA ASP A 33 -12.25 28.78 7.99
C ASP A 33 -13.64 28.42 8.54
N LEU A 34 -14.49 27.83 7.69
CA LEU A 34 -15.81 27.38 8.08
C LEU A 34 -15.76 26.27 9.11
N TYR A 35 -14.85 25.29 8.94
CA TYR A 35 -14.71 24.17 9.85
C TYR A 35 -14.27 24.62 11.25
N PHE A 36 -13.25 25.49 11.32
CA PHE A 36 -12.73 25.99 12.59
C PHE A 36 -13.50 27.20 13.16
N LEU A 37 -14.49 27.70 12.43
CA LEU A 37 -15.28 28.90 12.78
C LEU A 37 -14.39 30.13 13.08
N THR A 38 -13.28 30.24 12.39
CA THR A 38 -12.32 31.34 12.50
C THR A 38 -11.49 31.45 11.23
N SER A 39 -11.01 32.65 10.94
CA SER A 39 -10.10 32.84 9.81
C SER A 39 -8.75 32.19 10.09
N CYS A 40 -8.31 31.38 9.16
CA CYS A 40 -7.04 30.65 9.20
C CYS A 40 -6.13 31.11 8.07
N LYS A 41 -4.90 30.65 8.07
CA LYS A 41 -3.94 30.76 6.97
C LYS A 41 -3.44 29.37 6.61
N LEU A 42 -3.37 29.04 5.33
CA LEU A 42 -2.78 27.80 4.86
C LEU A 42 -1.34 28.05 4.39
N GLU A 43 -0.41 27.26 4.93
CA GLU A 43 0.99 27.25 4.47
C GLU A 43 1.35 25.84 3.98
N LYS A 44 1.91 25.74 2.77
CA LYS A 44 2.31 24.46 2.20
C LYS A 44 3.37 23.82 3.08
N LEU A 45 3.07 22.63 3.61
CA LEU A 45 3.94 21.86 4.49
C LEU A 45 4.75 20.83 3.72
N ALA A 46 4.08 20.08 2.84
CA ALA A 46 4.69 18.99 2.07
C ALA A 46 3.93 18.73 0.78
N GLU A 47 4.62 18.08 -0.15
CA GLU A 47 4.04 17.55 -1.38
C GLU A 47 4.63 16.17 -1.66
N GLY A 48 3.76 15.21 -2.00
CA GLY A 48 4.12 13.86 -2.41
C GLY A 48 3.51 13.53 -3.76
N GLY A 49 3.67 12.30 -4.23
CA GLY A 49 3.15 11.85 -5.53
C GLY A 49 1.63 11.97 -5.68
N TYR A 50 0.89 11.88 -4.59
CA TYR A 50 -0.57 11.84 -4.60
C TYR A 50 -1.25 12.91 -3.74
N HIS A 51 -0.49 13.72 -3.00
CA HIS A 51 -1.06 14.69 -2.07
C HIS A 51 -0.25 15.96 -1.93
N LYS A 52 -0.95 17.09 -1.73
CA LYS A 52 -0.39 18.33 -1.19
C LYS A 52 -0.93 18.53 0.23
N VAL A 53 -0.04 18.85 1.17
CA VAL A 53 -0.37 19.02 2.59
C VAL A 53 -0.10 20.47 3.00
N TYR A 54 -1.07 21.07 3.68
CA TYR A 54 -0.97 22.44 4.18
C TYR A 54 -1.14 22.47 5.70
N ASP A 55 -0.24 23.18 6.37
CA ASP A 55 -0.42 23.57 7.74
C ASP A 55 -1.57 24.57 7.88
N ILE A 56 -2.36 24.41 8.94
CA ILE A 56 -3.43 25.33 9.29
C ILE A 56 -2.93 26.23 10.41
N LEU A 57 -2.80 27.52 10.16
CA LEU A 57 -2.31 28.51 11.12
C LEU A 57 -3.40 29.49 11.49
N ARG A 58 -3.38 29.99 12.73
CA ARG A 58 -4.14 31.18 13.09
C ARG A 58 -3.55 32.43 12.43
N LEU A 59 -4.30 33.51 12.39
CA LEU A 59 -3.82 34.78 11.79
C LEU A 59 -2.61 35.36 12.53
N ASP A 60 -2.41 35.01 13.80
CA ASP A 60 -1.22 35.39 14.57
C ASP A 60 0.00 34.49 14.29
N GLY A 61 -0.14 33.51 13.37
CA GLY A 61 0.92 32.56 13.00
C GLY A 61 1.01 31.34 13.92
N THR A 62 0.20 31.22 14.97
CA THR A 62 0.20 30.02 15.82
C THR A 62 -0.46 28.85 15.10
N PRO A 63 0.15 27.64 15.07
CA PRO A 63 -0.42 26.50 14.39
C PRO A 63 -1.67 25.96 15.11
N PHE A 64 -2.64 25.50 14.35
CA PHE A 64 -3.57 24.48 14.80
C PHE A 64 -2.84 23.13 14.85
N GLU A 65 -3.26 22.23 15.75
CA GLU A 65 -2.76 20.85 15.73
C GLU A 65 -3.47 20.03 14.63
N ALA A 66 -3.60 20.63 13.45
CA ALA A 66 -4.30 20.07 12.31
C ALA A 66 -3.64 20.48 10.98
N VAL A 67 -3.82 19.64 9.97
CA VAL A 67 -3.43 19.90 8.58
C VAL A 67 -4.62 19.67 7.67
N VAL A 68 -4.58 20.28 6.48
CA VAL A 68 -5.46 19.91 5.38
C VAL A 68 -4.65 19.28 4.26
N ARG A 69 -5.11 18.14 3.77
CA ARG A 69 -4.49 17.36 2.71
C ARG A 69 -5.42 17.35 1.50
N VAL A 70 -4.89 17.73 0.34
CA VAL A 70 -5.59 17.70 -0.96
C VAL A 70 -5.05 16.55 -1.76
N ALA A 71 -5.93 15.69 -2.27
CA ALA A 71 -5.56 14.55 -3.07
C ALA A 71 -5.40 14.91 -4.54
N SER A 72 -4.45 14.26 -5.23
CA SER A 72 -4.40 14.25 -6.68
C SER A 72 -5.60 13.48 -7.25
N PRO A 73 -5.99 13.73 -8.50
CA PRO A 73 -7.13 13.06 -9.12
C PRO A 73 -6.92 11.56 -9.39
N ALA A 74 -5.83 10.95 -8.90
CA ALA A 74 -5.58 9.52 -9.00
C ALA A 74 -6.52 8.73 -8.09
N PHE A 75 -7.10 7.64 -8.59
CA PHE A 75 -8.05 6.79 -7.88
C PHE A 75 -9.26 7.56 -7.30
N PRO A 76 -10.01 8.30 -8.14
CA PRO A 76 -11.00 9.26 -7.70
C PRO A 76 -12.00 8.67 -6.73
N LYS A 77 -12.31 9.39 -5.66
CA LYS A 77 -13.23 9.04 -4.58
C LYS A 77 -12.79 7.86 -3.72
N ASP A 78 -12.53 6.71 -4.33
CA ASP A 78 -12.31 5.46 -3.60
C ASP A 78 -11.05 5.51 -2.72
N LYS A 79 -9.96 6.14 -3.19
CA LYS A 79 -8.72 6.29 -2.42
C LYS A 79 -8.95 7.03 -1.10
N LEU A 80 -9.57 8.19 -1.17
CA LEU A 80 -9.85 9.00 0.01
C LEU A 80 -10.83 8.32 0.96
N GLU A 81 -11.91 7.75 0.45
CA GLU A 81 -12.91 7.03 1.26
C GLU A 81 -12.30 5.83 1.99
N SER A 82 -11.45 5.07 1.32
CA SER A 82 -10.78 3.92 1.91
C SER A 82 -9.76 4.32 2.97
N GLU A 83 -8.98 5.36 2.72
CA GLU A 83 -8.03 5.86 3.70
C GLU A 83 -8.73 6.37 4.97
N VAL A 84 -9.81 7.14 4.80
CA VAL A 84 -10.65 7.60 5.92
C VAL A 84 -11.21 6.41 6.71
N ALA A 85 -11.70 5.38 6.02
CA ALA A 85 -12.23 4.18 6.66
C ALA A 85 -11.13 3.43 7.41
N THR A 86 -9.94 3.30 6.83
CA THR A 86 -8.79 2.63 7.44
C THR A 86 -8.34 3.36 8.72
N CYS A 87 -8.14 4.68 8.67
CA CYS A 87 -7.79 5.47 9.85
C CYS A 87 -8.81 5.30 10.97
N LYS A 88 -10.09 5.40 10.66
CA LYS A 88 -11.17 5.27 11.66
C LYS A 88 -11.27 3.85 12.22
N MET A 89 -11.04 2.82 11.40
CA MET A 89 -11.02 1.44 11.87
C MET A 89 -9.84 1.20 12.83
N LEU A 90 -8.64 1.62 12.46
CA LEU A 90 -7.46 1.47 13.31
C LEU A 90 -7.65 2.22 14.64
N ALA A 91 -8.17 3.44 14.61
CA ALA A 91 -8.49 4.20 15.82
C ALA A 91 -9.54 3.52 16.72
N ALA A 92 -10.49 2.78 16.13
CA ALA A 92 -11.58 2.14 16.89
C ALA A 92 -11.20 0.77 17.47
N PHE A 93 -10.32 0.02 16.81
CA PHE A 93 -10.06 -1.39 17.13
C PHE A 93 -8.61 -1.70 17.53
N THR A 94 -7.72 -0.70 17.52
CA THR A 94 -6.30 -0.87 17.87
C THR A 94 -5.83 0.27 18.78
N ASN A 95 -4.61 0.11 19.32
CA ASN A 95 -3.93 1.17 20.07
C ASN A 95 -2.93 1.95 19.20
N ILE A 96 -2.97 1.75 17.90
CA ILE A 96 -2.07 2.40 16.96
C ILE A 96 -2.38 3.90 16.94
N PRO A 97 -1.39 4.77 17.16
CA PRO A 97 -1.60 6.19 17.05
C PRO A 97 -1.77 6.58 15.58
N VAL A 98 -2.98 6.89 15.19
CA VAL A 98 -3.36 7.35 13.84
C VAL A 98 -3.96 8.75 13.92
N PRO A 99 -3.87 9.57 12.85
CA PRO A 99 -4.47 10.90 12.86
C PRO A 99 -6.00 10.80 12.95
N ARG A 100 -6.59 11.63 13.79
CA ARG A 100 -8.04 11.82 13.80
C ARG A 100 -8.45 12.57 12.54
N ILE A 101 -9.41 12.04 11.80
CA ILE A 101 -10.02 12.70 10.65
C ILE A 101 -11.18 13.57 11.14
N TYR A 102 -11.09 14.88 10.92
CA TYR A 102 -12.09 15.86 11.31
C TYR A 102 -13.18 16.01 10.26
N ALA A 103 -12.79 16.20 9.00
CA ALA A 103 -13.68 16.34 7.87
C ALA A 103 -13.00 15.84 6.59
N TRP A 104 -13.78 15.42 5.61
CA TRP A 104 -13.30 15.07 4.28
C TRP A 104 -14.38 15.29 3.23
N ASN A 105 -13.98 15.45 1.99
CA ASN A 105 -14.85 15.46 0.83
C ASN A 105 -14.18 14.73 -0.32
N SER A 106 -14.76 13.63 -0.73
CA SER A 106 -14.30 12.76 -1.82
C SER A 106 -14.94 13.08 -3.18
N ASP A 107 -15.75 14.13 -3.25
CA ASP A 107 -16.33 14.61 -4.50
C ASP A 107 -15.50 15.77 -5.03
N ALA A 108 -14.69 15.54 -6.07
CA ALA A 108 -13.87 16.58 -6.70
C ALA A 108 -14.70 17.67 -7.44
N SER A 109 -16.01 17.49 -7.59
CA SER A 109 -16.90 18.55 -8.11
C SER A 109 -17.27 19.63 -7.09
N ASN A 110 -16.77 19.52 -5.84
CA ASN A 110 -16.92 20.53 -4.80
C ASN A 110 -16.24 21.87 -5.20
N PRO A 111 -16.53 22.99 -4.51
CA PRO A 111 -15.93 24.28 -4.84
C PRO A 111 -14.41 24.34 -4.85
N VAL A 112 -13.73 23.48 -4.07
CA VAL A 112 -12.26 23.36 -4.06
C VAL A 112 -11.75 22.83 -5.40
N GLY A 113 -12.52 22.00 -6.09
CA GLY A 113 -12.14 21.37 -7.35
C GLY A 113 -11.24 20.14 -7.18
N ALA A 114 -11.08 19.65 -5.95
CA ALA A 114 -10.32 18.44 -5.62
C ALA A 114 -10.89 17.76 -4.36
N GLU A 115 -10.51 16.50 -4.19
CA GLU A 115 -10.77 15.76 -2.95
C GLU A 115 -9.84 16.25 -1.84
N TYR A 116 -10.34 16.35 -0.61
CA TYR A 116 -9.55 16.81 0.52
C TYR A 116 -9.99 16.18 1.85
N MET A 117 -9.07 16.20 2.83
CA MET A 117 -9.38 15.87 4.22
C MET A 117 -8.68 16.84 5.18
N ILE A 118 -9.34 17.12 6.33
CA ILE A 118 -8.80 17.83 7.47
C ILE A 118 -8.54 16.79 8.55
N LEU A 119 -7.30 16.73 9.05
CA LEU A 119 -6.88 15.71 10.01
C LEU A 119 -5.87 16.26 11.02
N ASP A 120 -5.59 15.48 12.08
CA ASP A 120 -4.57 15.82 13.07
C ASP A 120 -3.20 16.01 12.40
N LYS A 121 -2.48 17.04 12.83
CA LYS A 121 -1.03 17.13 12.63
C LYS A 121 -0.35 16.28 13.70
N ILE A 122 0.16 15.12 13.29
CA ILE A 122 0.89 14.24 14.19
C ILE A 122 2.20 14.92 14.62
N LYS A 123 2.43 14.94 15.95
CA LYS A 123 3.66 15.51 16.55
C LYS A 123 4.86 14.60 16.28
N GLY A 124 6.05 15.21 16.16
CA GLY A 124 7.29 14.51 15.87
C GLY A 124 7.75 14.68 14.43
N THR A 125 8.63 13.83 14.01
CA THR A 125 9.23 13.86 12.66
C THR A 125 9.13 12.47 12.02
N PRO A 126 9.06 12.37 10.67
CA PRO A 126 9.20 11.09 9.99
C PRO A 126 10.51 10.41 10.39
N ALA A 127 10.46 9.13 10.70
CA ALA A 127 11.64 8.37 11.12
C ALA A 127 12.73 8.39 10.03
N SER A 128 12.36 8.41 8.76
CA SER A 128 13.28 8.51 7.62
C SER A 128 14.20 9.73 7.69
N ASN A 129 13.73 10.87 8.23
CA ASN A 129 14.49 12.12 8.20
C ASN A 129 15.79 12.07 9.01
N ASN A 130 15.82 11.26 10.07
CA ASN A 130 16.94 11.19 11.00
C ASN A 130 17.41 9.77 11.28
N TRP A 131 16.91 8.75 10.57
CA TRP A 131 17.18 7.34 10.88
C TRP A 131 18.66 7.04 11.04
N GLY A 132 19.50 7.51 10.13
CA GLY A 132 20.95 7.30 10.16
C GLY A 132 21.66 7.90 11.39
N ASN A 133 21.06 8.90 12.03
CA ASN A 133 21.65 9.61 13.17
C ASN A 133 21.09 9.15 14.53
N LEU A 134 20.05 8.32 14.54
CA LEU A 134 19.46 7.78 15.78
C LEU A 134 20.40 6.74 16.39
N SER A 135 20.47 6.71 17.72
CA SER A 135 21.18 5.63 18.41
C SER A 135 20.47 4.28 18.20
N GLU A 136 21.23 3.19 18.30
CA GLU A 136 20.69 1.83 18.18
C GLU A 136 19.54 1.57 19.17
N GLU A 137 19.65 2.08 20.40
CA GLU A 137 18.61 1.94 21.43
C GLU A 137 17.33 2.65 21.06
N VAL A 138 17.41 3.85 20.48
CA VAL A 138 16.25 4.59 19.98
C VAL A 138 15.61 3.82 18.82
N LYS A 139 16.39 3.33 17.86
CA LYS A 139 15.91 2.50 16.75
C LYS A 139 15.21 1.24 17.25
N LYS A 140 15.79 0.51 18.21
CA LYS A 140 15.18 -0.68 18.84
C LYS A 140 13.85 -0.34 19.53
N THR A 141 13.77 0.84 20.16
CA THR A 141 12.55 1.31 20.78
C THR A 141 11.43 1.55 19.75
N VAL A 142 11.75 2.21 18.62
CA VAL A 142 10.82 2.38 17.50
C VAL A 142 10.35 1.04 16.97
N VAL A 143 11.30 0.17 16.61
CA VAL A 143 11.05 -1.15 16.01
C VAL A 143 10.19 -2.03 16.90
N SER A 144 10.43 -2.03 18.20
CA SER A 144 9.65 -2.82 19.16
C SER A 144 8.19 -2.34 19.27
N GLN A 145 7.94 -1.04 19.12
CA GLN A 145 6.57 -0.50 19.08
C GLN A 145 5.90 -0.86 17.77
N VAL A 146 6.59 -0.69 16.63
CA VAL A 146 6.09 -1.08 15.31
C VAL A 146 5.71 -2.57 15.30
N ALA A 147 6.52 -3.44 15.86
CA ALA A 147 6.25 -4.87 15.97
C ALA A 147 4.91 -5.18 16.66
N ARG A 148 4.64 -4.50 17.79
CA ARG A 148 3.37 -4.66 18.53
C ARG A 148 2.19 -4.15 17.71
N TYR A 149 2.33 -3.03 17.04
CA TYR A 149 1.28 -2.49 16.18
C TYR A 149 0.99 -3.40 14.98
N PHE A 150 2.01 -4.02 14.39
CA PHE A 150 1.83 -5.01 13.33
C PHE A 150 1.04 -6.24 13.80
N LEU A 151 1.25 -6.70 15.04
CA LEU A 151 0.41 -7.76 15.63
C LEU A 151 -1.04 -7.31 15.86
N GLU A 152 -1.27 -6.06 16.24
CA GLU A 152 -2.62 -5.53 16.38
C GLU A 152 -3.31 -5.46 15.01
N ILE A 153 -2.65 -4.97 13.96
CA ILE A 153 -3.17 -4.95 12.59
C ILE A 153 -3.48 -6.37 12.11
N PHE A 154 -2.50 -7.27 12.24
CA PHE A 154 -2.65 -8.68 11.88
C PHE A 154 -3.80 -9.37 12.62
N SER A 155 -4.20 -8.86 13.74
CA SER A 155 -5.30 -9.38 14.56
C SER A 155 -6.69 -8.99 14.07
N LEU A 156 -6.80 -8.00 13.20
CA LEU A 156 -8.05 -7.67 12.52
C LEU A 156 -8.43 -8.81 11.57
N ARG A 157 -9.72 -9.16 11.52
CA ARG A 157 -10.20 -10.32 10.75
C ARG A 157 -11.37 -9.95 9.86
N PHE A 158 -11.28 -10.37 8.61
CA PHE A 158 -12.27 -10.11 7.58
C PHE A 158 -12.67 -11.38 6.84
N GLU A 159 -13.88 -11.37 6.27
CA GLU A 159 -14.46 -12.49 5.52
C GLU A 159 -14.10 -12.45 4.03
N SER A 160 -13.65 -11.30 3.54
CA SER A 160 -13.31 -11.07 2.13
C SER A 160 -12.11 -10.14 2.02
N SER A 161 -11.46 -10.15 0.86
CA SER A 161 -10.34 -9.27 0.48
C SER A 161 -10.84 -8.08 -0.34
N GLY A 162 -10.14 -6.95 -0.23
CA GLY A 162 -10.45 -5.70 -0.92
C GLY A 162 -9.96 -4.49 -0.15
N SER A 163 -10.55 -3.32 -0.37
CA SER A 163 -10.25 -2.11 0.41
C SER A 163 -11.35 -1.81 1.43
N LEU A 164 -11.03 -1.05 2.47
CA LEU A 164 -11.98 -0.69 3.52
C LEU A 164 -12.81 0.51 3.13
N TYR A 165 -14.07 0.51 3.53
CA TYR A 165 -15.02 1.60 3.34
C TYR A 165 -15.89 1.77 4.57
N LEU A 166 -16.43 2.98 4.76
CA LEU A 166 -17.48 3.24 5.73
C LEU A 166 -18.84 2.86 5.14
N SER A 167 -19.67 2.18 5.91
CA SER A 167 -21.04 1.95 5.51
C SER A 167 -21.81 3.28 5.46
N PRO A 168 -22.53 3.58 4.38
CA PRO A 168 -23.36 4.78 4.33
C PRO A 168 -24.58 4.75 5.26
N LEU A 169 -24.93 3.57 5.77
CA LEU A 169 -26.16 3.36 6.55
C LEU A 169 -25.91 3.10 8.04
N SER A 170 -24.69 2.86 8.44
CA SER A 170 -24.34 2.52 9.84
C SER A 170 -22.87 2.84 10.12
N PRO A 171 -22.47 2.95 11.39
CA PRO A 171 -21.06 3.17 11.75
C PRO A 171 -20.22 1.89 11.59
N GLN A 172 -20.49 1.08 10.59
CA GLN A 172 -19.78 -0.17 10.32
C GLN A 172 -18.76 0.01 9.22
N PHE A 173 -17.71 -0.78 9.30
CA PHE A 173 -16.69 -0.89 8.26
C PHE A 173 -17.02 -2.05 7.34
N LEU A 174 -16.86 -1.82 6.04
CA LEU A 174 -17.12 -2.79 4.98
C LEU A 174 -15.85 -3.04 4.21
N VAL A 175 -15.65 -4.28 3.77
CA VAL A 175 -14.69 -4.58 2.70
C VAL A 175 -15.42 -4.37 1.38
N GLY A 176 -14.86 -3.53 0.54
CA GLY A 176 -15.40 -3.16 -0.77
C GLY A 176 -14.37 -3.36 -1.89
N PRO A 177 -14.60 -2.73 -3.04
CA PRO A 177 -13.73 -2.85 -4.20
C PRO A 177 -12.28 -2.45 -3.89
N ILE A 178 -11.33 -3.25 -4.40
CA ILE A 178 -9.90 -2.98 -4.21
C ILE A 178 -9.47 -1.71 -4.95
N ILE A 179 -8.54 -0.97 -4.36
CA ILE A 179 -7.89 0.19 -4.97
C ILE A 179 -6.50 -0.26 -5.41
N SER A 180 -6.34 -0.42 -6.73
CA SER A 180 -5.08 -0.83 -7.33
C SER A 180 -4.97 -0.26 -8.73
N THR A 181 -3.77 0.09 -9.14
CA THR A 181 -3.47 0.74 -10.43
C THR A 181 -4.10 0.05 -11.64
N PRO A 182 -4.09 -1.29 -11.80
CA PRO A 182 -4.67 -1.94 -12.97
C PRO A 182 -6.14 -1.57 -13.23
N PHE A 183 -6.92 -1.34 -12.17
CA PHE A 183 -8.35 -1.02 -12.31
C PHE A 183 -8.64 0.43 -12.65
N TYR A 184 -7.66 1.33 -12.51
CA TYR A 184 -7.84 2.77 -12.70
C TYR A 184 -7.07 3.33 -13.90
N ARG A 185 -6.31 2.51 -14.63
CA ARG A 185 -5.45 2.97 -15.73
C ARG A 185 -6.18 3.71 -16.83
N ALA A 186 -7.44 3.39 -17.03
CA ALA A 186 -8.27 4.04 -18.05
C ALA A 186 -8.84 5.39 -17.57
N LEU A 187 -8.67 5.76 -16.30
CA LEU A 187 -9.16 7.01 -15.74
C LEU A 187 -8.12 8.12 -15.87
N ASP A 188 -8.62 9.34 -16.10
CA ASP A 188 -7.78 10.53 -16.11
C ASP A 188 -7.11 10.73 -14.74
N GLY A 189 -5.83 11.05 -14.75
CA GLY A 189 -5.05 11.33 -13.55
C GLY A 189 -4.34 10.15 -12.89
N VAL A 190 -4.58 8.90 -13.31
CA VAL A 190 -3.87 7.74 -12.74
C VAL A 190 -2.58 7.42 -13.48
N VAL A 191 -2.68 7.10 -14.75
CA VAL A 191 -1.55 6.92 -15.65
C VAL A 191 -2.05 7.26 -17.04
N ARG A 192 -1.53 8.30 -17.65
CA ARG A 192 -1.85 8.60 -19.03
C ARG A 192 -1.04 7.70 -19.95
N VAL A 193 -1.69 6.75 -20.57
CA VAL A 193 -1.13 6.10 -21.74
C VAL A 193 -1.44 7.03 -22.92
N PRO A 194 -0.43 7.55 -23.63
CA PRO A 194 -0.66 8.38 -24.81
C PRO A 194 -1.65 7.69 -25.76
N ASP A 195 -2.67 8.42 -26.19
CA ASP A 195 -3.69 7.96 -27.16
C ASP A 195 -4.62 6.84 -26.69
N ALA A 196 -4.58 6.45 -25.42
CA ALA A 196 -5.56 5.50 -24.88
C ALA A 196 -6.94 6.14 -24.77
N PRO A 197 -8.02 5.44 -25.16
CA PRO A 197 -9.37 5.95 -24.92
C PRO A 197 -9.62 6.02 -23.40
N ILE A 198 -9.99 7.22 -22.93
CA ILE A 198 -10.33 7.44 -21.52
C ILE A 198 -11.67 6.75 -21.26
N SER A 199 -11.63 5.66 -20.51
CA SER A 199 -12.84 5.08 -19.93
C SER A 199 -13.23 5.89 -18.70
N LYS A 200 -14.48 6.36 -18.65
CA LYS A 200 -15.04 7.01 -17.45
C LYS A 200 -15.50 5.99 -16.40
N ASN A 201 -15.47 4.72 -16.72
CA ASN A 201 -15.93 3.66 -15.85
C ASN A 201 -14.73 2.89 -15.26
N VAL A 202 -14.74 2.79 -13.94
CA VAL A 202 -13.83 1.91 -13.21
C VAL A 202 -14.26 0.46 -13.46
N ASP A 203 -13.29 -0.45 -13.60
CA ASP A 203 -13.57 -1.87 -13.73
C ASP A 203 -14.50 -2.36 -12.60
N PRO A 204 -15.65 -2.96 -12.91
CA PRO A 204 -16.56 -3.49 -11.89
C PRO A 204 -16.00 -4.74 -11.19
N ASN A 205 -15.00 -5.42 -11.74
CA ASN A 205 -14.42 -6.66 -11.22
C ASN A 205 -13.34 -6.43 -10.16
N ARG A 206 -13.49 -5.44 -9.31
CA ARG A 206 -12.56 -5.07 -8.24
C ARG A 206 -12.83 -5.72 -6.88
N GLY A 207 -13.70 -6.72 -6.82
CA GLY A 207 -14.12 -7.33 -5.55
C GLY A 207 -15.26 -6.59 -4.85
N PRO A 208 -15.54 -6.85 -3.55
CA PRO A 208 -14.67 -7.65 -2.67
C PRO A 208 -14.59 -9.11 -3.11
N PHE A 209 -13.45 -9.77 -2.80
CA PHE A 209 -13.16 -11.15 -3.21
C PHE A 209 -13.36 -12.11 -2.04
N SER A 210 -14.06 -13.20 -2.29
CA SER A 210 -14.35 -14.21 -1.26
C SER A 210 -13.26 -15.27 -1.15
N THR A 211 -12.42 -15.40 -2.19
CA THR A 211 -11.35 -16.40 -2.24
C THR A 211 -9.99 -15.77 -2.53
N VAL A 212 -8.93 -16.46 -2.13
CA VAL A 212 -7.56 -16.04 -2.41
C VAL A 212 -7.27 -16.06 -3.91
N THR A 213 -7.75 -17.07 -4.61
CA THR A 213 -7.59 -17.19 -6.07
C THR A 213 -8.21 -16.00 -6.82
N GLU A 214 -9.42 -15.58 -6.44
CA GLU A 214 -10.06 -14.39 -7.03
C GLU A 214 -9.24 -13.13 -6.77
N TYR A 215 -8.80 -12.94 -5.54
CA TYR A 215 -7.98 -11.79 -5.15
C TYR A 215 -6.66 -11.75 -5.93
N LEU A 216 -5.86 -12.81 -5.89
CA LEU A 216 -4.56 -12.86 -6.56
C LEU A 216 -4.65 -12.68 -8.08
N SER A 217 -5.67 -13.29 -8.71
CA SER A 217 -5.85 -13.20 -10.16
C SER A 217 -6.47 -11.88 -10.64
N SER A 218 -7.01 -11.06 -9.74
CA SER A 218 -7.78 -9.86 -10.10
C SER A 218 -6.96 -8.82 -10.85
N ASN A 219 -5.75 -8.51 -10.37
CA ASN A 219 -4.84 -7.56 -11.01
C ASN A 219 -4.41 -8.02 -12.41
N LEU A 220 -4.10 -9.30 -12.58
CA LEU A 220 -3.72 -9.86 -13.89
C LEU A 220 -4.89 -9.80 -14.89
N ARG A 221 -6.11 -10.06 -14.43
CA ARG A 221 -7.31 -9.98 -15.29
C ARG A 221 -7.57 -8.55 -15.72
N ALA A 222 -7.47 -7.59 -14.80
CA ALA A 222 -7.61 -6.17 -15.13
C ALA A 222 -6.55 -5.70 -16.13
N GLU A 223 -5.30 -6.15 -15.97
CA GLU A 223 -4.22 -5.83 -16.89
C GLU A 223 -4.46 -6.43 -18.28
N LEU A 224 -4.87 -7.72 -18.35
CA LEU A 224 -5.20 -8.37 -19.62
C LEU A 224 -6.36 -7.66 -20.34
N GLU A 225 -7.39 -7.26 -19.63
CA GLU A 225 -8.50 -6.50 -20.19
C GLU A 225 -8.02 -5.14 -20.73
N PHE A 226 -7.19 -4.44 -19.96
CA PHE A 226 -6.62 -3.17 -20.38
C PHE A 226 -5.83 -3.30 -21.67
N ILE A 227 -4.87 -4.25 -21.77
CA ILE A 227 -4.02 -4.43 -22.96
C ILE A 227 -4.81 -4.91 -24.17
N SER A 228 -5.84 -5.73 -23.97
CA SER A 228 -6.70 -6.21 -25.07
C SER A 228 -7.43 -5.07 -25.80
N ASN A 229 -7.59 -3.94 -25.15
CA ASN A 229 -8.25 -2.76 -25.67
C ASN A 229 -7.25 -1.70 -26.22
N GLN A 230 -5.93 -1.95 -26.20
CA GLN A 230 -4.90 -1.01 -26.65
C GLN A 230 -4.44 -1.28 -28.06
N PRO A 231 -4.45 -0.28 -28.97
CA PRO A 231 -4.06 -0.47 -30.38
C PRO A 231 -2.54 -0.42 -30.65
N PHE A 232 -1.67 -0.18 -29.66
CA PHE A 232 -0.31 0.29 -29.93
C PHE A 232 0.83 -0.47 -29.22
N HIS A 233 0.83 -1.81 -29.23
CA HIS A 233 2.02 -2.52 -28.75
C HIS A 233 2.71 -3.31 -29.87
N PRO A 234 4.05 -3.43 -29.86
CA PRO A 234 4.75 -4.36 -30.75
C PRO A 234 4.19 -5.78 -30.53
N GLU A 235 3.52 -6.33 -31.52
CA GLU A 235 2.71 -7.55 -31.43
C GLU A 235 3.42 -8.70 -30.69
N SER A 236 4.72 -8.92 -30.94
CA SER A 236 5.45 -10.04 -30.34
C SER A 236 5.65 -10.00 -28.83
N ARG A 237 5.85 -8.80 -28.24
CA ARG A 237 6.01 -8.66 -26.79
C ARG A 237 4.68 -8.79 -26.07
N LEU A 238 3.62 -8.27 -26.67
CA LEU A 238 2.29 -8.36 -26.10
C LEU A 238 1.82 -9.82 -26.04
N GLU A 239 2.00 -10.57 -27.12
CA GLU A 239 1.64 -11.99 -27.18
C GLU A 239 2.36 -12.84 -26.11
N LEU A 240 3.65 -12.59 -25.89
CA LEU A 240 4.40 -13.28 -24.83
C LEU A 240 3.83 -12.90 -23.45
N GLY A 241 3.69 -11.61 -23.17
CA GLY A 241 3.17 -11.13 -21.88
C GLY A 241 1.77 -11.65 -21.59
N GLU A 242 0.85 -11.60 -22.58
CA GLU A 242 -0.49 -12.15 -22.46
C GLU A 242 -0.48 -13.66 -22.16
N ARG A 243 0.36 -14.43 -22.85
CA ARG A 243 0.48 -15.87 -22.62
C ARG A 243 0.97 -16.17 -21.21
N VAL A 244 2.03 -15.47 -20.75
CA VAL A 244 2.58 -15.66 -19.40
C VAL A 244 1.58 -15.25 -18.32
N MET A 245 0.90 -14.12 -18.48
CA MET A 245 -0.13 -13.67 -17.55
C MET A 245 -1.32 -14.64 -17.46
N ARG A 246 -1.74 -15.27 -18.56
CA ARG A 246 -2.76 -16.33 -18.53
C ARG A 246 -2.32 -17.55 -17.73
N LYS A 247 -1.05 -17.97 -17.87
CA LYS A 247 -0.46 -19.01 -17.02
C LYS A 247 -0.37 -18.59 -15.55
N ALA A 248 -0.03 -17.32 -15.28
CA ALA A 248 0.01 -16.78 -13.92
C ALA A 248 -1.38 -16.74 -13.28
N ILE A 249 -2.45 -16.47 -14.03
CA ILE A 249 -3.84 -16.59 -13.52
C ILE A 249 -4.15 -18.05 -13.14
N GLU A 250 -3.74 -19.02 -13.96
CA GLU A 250 -3.86 -20.44 -13.63
C GLU A 250 -3.06 -20.77 -12.35
N LEU A 251 -1.83 -20.26 -12.25
CA LEU A 251 -0.97 -20.42 -11.09
C LEU A 251 -1.64 -19.92 -9.81
N CYS A 252 -2.32 -18.78 -9.80
CA CYS A 252 -3.03 -18.24 -8.63
C CYS A 252 -4.04 -19.23 -8.03
N SER A 253 -4.58 -20.16 -8.82
CA SER A 253 -5.57 -21.14 -8.36
C SER A 253 -4.96 -22.35 -7.64
N VAL A 254 -3.66 -22.59 -7.79
CA VAL A 254 -2.95 -23.76 -7.28
C VAL A 254 -1.71 -23.42 -6.45
N TYR A 255 -1.26 -22.16 -6.48
CA TYR A 255 -0.02 -21.72 -5.84
C TYR A 255 -0.18 -20.30 -5.26
N PRO A 256 -0.60 -20.13 -4.03
CA PRO A 256 -0.99 -21.17 -3.06
C PRO A 256 -2.40 -21.73 -3.25
N GLY A 257 -3.26 -21.11 -4.05
CA GLY A 257 -4.68 -21.43 -4.14
C GLY A 257 -5.47 -21.04 -2.88
N ASP A 258 -6.70 -21.57 -2.76
CA ASP A 258 -7.62 -21.18 -1.68
C ASP A 258 -7.42 -21.99 -0.38
N THR A 259 -6.54 -22.97 -0.38
CA THR A 259 -6.37 -23.92 0.74
C THR A 259 -5.32 -23.51 1.76
N LEU A 260 -4.52 -22.49 1.47
CA LEU A 260 -3.45 -22.03 2.34
C LEU A 260 -4.00 -21.17 3.49
N ILE A 261 -4.43 -21.82 4.56
CA ILE A 261 -4.88 -21.18 5.79
C ILE A 261 -4.01 -21.67 6.93
N PRO A 262 -3.46 -20.77 7.80
CA PRO A 262 -2.70 -21.18 8.97
C PRO A 262 -3.50 -22.14 9.86
N ALA A 263 -2.89 -23.24 10.32
CA ALA A 263 -3.60 -24.27 11.09
C ALA A 263 -4.08 -23.75 12.45
N ASN A 264 -3.34 -22.82 13.04
CA ASN A 264 -3.64 -22.23 14.35
C ASN A 264 -4.53 -20.98 14.29
N ILE A 265 -5.18 -20.71 13.14
CA ILE A 265 -6.04 -19.55 13.00
C ILE A 265 -7.24 -19.62 13.96
N SER A 266 -7.41 -18.55 14.73
CA SER A 266 -8.51 -18.46 15.71
C SER A 266 -9.90 -18.29 15.07
N THR A 267 -9.94 -17.82 13.82
CA THR A 267 -11.17 -17.52 13.07
C THR A 267 -11.08 -17.98 11.62
N PRO A 268 -11.19 -19.29 11.32
CA PRO A 268 -11.03 -19.83 9.96
C PRO A 268 -11.98 -19.24 8.90
N GLN A 269 -13.14 -18.74 9.34
CA GLN A 269 -14.13 -18.11 8.47
C GLN A 269 -13.73 -16.68 8.04
N ARG A 270 -12.66 -16.15 8.64
CA ARG A 270 -12.12 -14.82 8.38
C ARG A 270 -10.62 -14.88 8.08
N PRO A 271 -10.25 -15.46 6.92
CA PRO A 271 -8.85 -15.74 6.59
C PRO A 271 -8.09 -14.51 6.04
N PHE A 272 -8.64 -13.32 6.19
CA PHE A 272 -8.04 -12.08 5.70
C PHE A 272 -7.77 -11.12 6.86
N SER A 273 -6.75 -10.29 6.69
CA SER A 273 -6.39 -9.21 7.61
C SER A 273 -6.04 -7.95 6.83
N LEU A 274 -5.67 -6.88 7.53
CA LEU A 274 -5.25 -5.63 6.92
C LEU A 274 -3.74 -5.66 6.66
N LYS A 275 -3.33 -5.29 5.46
CA LYS A 275 -1.97 -5.10 5.00
C LYS A 275 -1.74 -3.61 4.74
N LEU A 276 -0.60 -3.09 5.16
CA LEU A 276 -0.14 -1.75 4.84
C LEU A 276 0.91 -1.86 3.72
N ASP A 277 0.50 -1.65 2.46
CA ASP A 277 1.34 -1.92 1.30
C ASP A 277 2.52 -0.95 1.15
N ASP A 278 2.37 0.31 1.54
CA ASP A 278 3.43 1.33 1.50
C ASP A 278 3.93 1.74 2.89
N PHE A 279 4.24 0.76 3.74
CA PHE A 279 4.74 1.02 5.08
C PHE A 279 6.24 1.31 5.10
N ARG A 280 6.58 2.60 5.03
CA ARG A 280 7.96 3.14 4.99
C ARG A 280 8.32 3.88 6.28
N LEU A 281 9.61 4.11 6.50
CA LEU A 281 10.09 4.95 7.60
C LEU A 281 9.56 6.39 7.51
N SER A 282 9.27 6.89 6.32
CA SER A 282 8.63 8.21 6.11
C SER A 282 7.22 8.29 6.68
N ASN A 283 6.52 7.15 6.82
CA ASN A 283 5.16 7.05 7.30
C ASN A 283 5.06 6.74 8.80
N VAL A 284 6.21 6.62 9.48
CA VAL A 284 6.33 6.43 10.94
C VAL A 284 6.79 7.73 11.58
N MET A 285 5.90 8.40 12.30
CA MET A 285 6.20 9.62 13.05
C MET A 285 6.78 9.25 14.43
N ILE A 286 7.89 9.87 14.79
CA ILE A 286 8.59 9.58 16.05
C ILE A 286 8.99 10.84 16.81
N ASP A 287 9.11 10.69 18.11
CA ASP A 287 9.90 11.55 18.96
C ASP A 287 11.35 11.07 18.90
N THR A 288 12.25 11.87 18.36
CA THR A 288 13.65 11.49 18.08
C THR A 288 14.50 11.26 19.31
N ASP A 289 14.13 11.83 20.44
CA ASP A 289 14.91 11.71 21.68
C ASP A 289 14.60 10.39 22.40
N SER A 290 13.32 10.02 22.43
CA SER A 290 12.85 8.83 23.16
C SER A 290 12.62 7.60 22.29
N GLY A 291 12.52 7.77 20.97
CA GLY A 291 12.11 6.70 20.05
C GLY A 291 10.64 6.32 20.18
N ARG A 292 9.82 7.15 20.85
CA ARG A 292 8.37 6.92 20.94
C ARG A 292 7.73 7.14 19.57
N VAL A 293 7.00 6.14 19.07
CA VAL A 293 6.15 6.29 17.90
C VAL A 293 4.97 7.17 18.28
N THR A 294 4.86 8.31 17.60
CA THR A 294 3.81 9.30 17.84
C THR A 294 2.63 9.15 16.88
N GLY A 295 2.83 8.47 15.75
CA GLY A 295 1.77 8.15 14.82
C GLY A 295 2.23 7.42 13.58
N PHE A 296 1.29 6.74 12.94
CA PHE A 296 1.39 6.29 11.56
C PHE A 296 0.57 7.21 10.68
N ILE A 297 1.10 7.54 9.52
CA ILE A 297 0.44 8.38 8.52
C ILE A 297 0.43 7.64 7.18
N ASP A 298 -0.43 8.08 6.27
CA ASP A 298 -0.52 7.61 4.90
C ASP A 298 -1.00 6.15 4.77
N PHE A 299 -2.31 5.98 4.81
CA PHE A 299 -2.98 4.68 4.72
C PHE A 299 -3.65 4.44 3.36
N GLU A 300 -3.27 5.21 2.33
CA GLU A 300 -3.95 5.17 1.01
C GLU A 300 -3.84 3.83 0.28
N ALA A 301 -2.80 3.05 0.58
CA ALA A 301 -2.55 1.74 -0.03
C ALA A 301 -2.93 0.56 0.89
N ALA A 302 -3.71 0.81 1.96
CA ALA A 302 -4.10 -0.27 2.87
C ALA A 302 -5.08 -1.24 2.19
N THR A 303 -4.77 -2.53 2.22
CA THR A 303 -5.53 -3.59 1.55
C THR A 303 -5.88 -4.70 2.53
N VAL A 304 -7.09 -5.21 2.48
CA VAL A 304 -7.47 -6.45 3.17
C VAL A 304 -7.04 -7.62 2.31
N ALA A 305 -6.08 -8.40 2.80
CA ALA A 305 -5.38 -9.46 2.07
C ALA A 305 -5.33 -10.77 2.87
N PRO A 306 -4.95 -11.90 2.26
CA PRO A 306 -4.78 -13.17 2.96
C PRO A 306 -3.83 -13.05 4.15
N LEU A 307 -4.08 -13.79 5.23
CA LEU A 307 -3.27 -13.73 6.47
C LEU A 307 -1.79 -13.96 6.23
N TRP A 308 -1.43 -14.89 5.37
CA TRP A 308 -0.05 -15.19 5.02
C TRP A 308 0.63 -14.04 4.26
N GLU A 309 -0.12 -13.19 3.57
CA GLU A 309 0.38 -11.98 2.91
C GLU A 309 0.47 -10.79 3.88
N CYS A 310 -0.40 -10.75 4.91
CA CYS A 310 -0.38 -9.72 5.94
C CYS A 310 0.69 -9.92 7.02
N ALA A 311 1.19 -11.15 7.18
CA ALA A 311 2.25 -11.46 8.13
C ALA A 311 3.61 -11.16 7.52
N VAL A 312 4.03 -9.90 7.60
CA VAL A 312 5.28 -9.41 7.00
C VAL A 312 6.17 -8.71 8.01
N ILE A 313 7.45 -8.69 7.73
CA ILE A 313 8.43 -7.81 8.36
C ILE A 313 8.50 -6.56 7.48
N PRO A 314 8.50 -5.33 8.05
CA PRO A 314 8.64 -4.11 7.25
C PRO A 314 9.86 -4.16 6.32
N ARG A 315 9.73 -3.63 5.10
CA ARG A 315 10.79 -3.67 4.07
C ARG A 315 12.13 -3.15 4.56
N TRP A 316 12.14 -2.11 5.35
CA TRP A 316 13.34 -1.52 5.92
C TRP A 316 14.02 -2.35 7.04
N LEU A 317 13.45 -3.52 7.38
CA LEU A 317 14.03 -4.54 8.28
C LEU A 317 14.32 -5.87 7.58
N GLN A 318 13.96 -6.04 6.31
CA GLN A 318 14.13 -7.29 5.57
C GLN A 318 15.63 -7.59 5.30
N ASP A 319 15.94 -8.84 5.01
CA ASP A 319 17.28 -9.26 4.63
C ASP A 319 17.76 -8.55 3.36
N ALA A 320 19.06 -8.39 3.22
CA ALA A 320 19.64 -7.83 1.99
C ALA A 320 19.39 -8.74 0.78
N ASP A 321 19.27 -10.03 1.02
CA ASP A 321 19.03 -11.07 0.01
C ASP A 321 17.54 -11.26 -0.29
N ASP A 322 16.64 -10.57 0.44
CA ASP A 322 15.23 -10.55 0.11
C ASP A 322 15.04 -9.69 -1.14
N PRO A 323 14.40 -10.18 -2.23
CA PRO A 323 14.18 -9.42 -3.48
C PRO A 323 13.49 -8.07 -3.26
N GLU A 324 12.76 -7.94 -2.15
CA GLU A 324 12.10 -6.71 -1.73
C GLU A 324 12.94 -5.86 -0.78
N SER A 325 14.20 -6.21 -0.53
CA SER A 325 15.02 -5.49 0.44
C SER A 325 15.03 -4.00 0.10
N SER A 326 14.66 -3.21 1.08
CA SER A 326 14.54 -1.77 0.94
C SER A 326 15.91 -1.10 0.94
N TYR A 327 16.00 -0.02 0.20
CA TYR A 327 17.08 0.98 0.29
C TYR A 327 17.01 1.82 1.59
N GLU A 328 15.95 1.67 2.39
CA GLU A 328 15.80 2.28 3.71
C GLU A 328 16.35 1.36 4.81
N GLY A 329 16.59 1.89 6.00
CA GLY A 329 16.85 1.09 7.21
C GLY A 329 18.30 0.79 7.56
N GLY A 330 19.26 1.36 6.85
CA GLY A 330 20.69 1.25 7.22
C GLY A 330 21.42 0.03 6.64
N THR A 331 22.53 -0.39 7.27
CA THR A 331 23.35 -1.52 6.81
C THR A 331 22.67 -2.87 7.07
N SER A 332 23.13 -3.93 6.40
CA SER A 332 22.62 -5.29 6.61
C SER A 332 22.81 -5.75 8.06
N GLU A 333 23.94 -5.42 8.69
CA GLU A 333 24.21 -5.75 10.09
C GLU A 333 23.21 -5.05 11.01
N GLU A 334 22.98 -3.76 10.80
CA GLU A 334 22.01 -2.99 11.58
C GLU A 334 20.59 -3.55 11.40
N ARG A 335 20.18 -3.83 10.17
CA ARG A 335 18.87 -4.44 9.88
C ARG A 335 18.70 -5.80 10.57
N ASN A 336 19.74 -6.63 10.62
CA ASN A 336 19.72 -7.90 11.33
C ASN A 336 19.46 -7.71 12.83
N VAL A 337 20.14 -6.76 13.47
CA VAL A 337 19.93 -6.43 14.89
C VAL A 337 18.53 -5.92 15.14
N LEU A 338 18.05 -5.01 14.30
CA LEU A 338 16.72 -4.43 14.43
C LEU A 338 15.59 -5.44 14.13
N ARG A 339 15.79 -6.34 13.16
CA ARG A 339 14.86 -7.42 12.88
C ARG A 339 14.76 -8.41 14.04
N ALA A 340 15.87 -8.74 14.68
CA ALA A 340 15.87 -9.55 15.89
C ALA A 340 15.05 -8.87 17.02
N ALA A 341 15.22 -7.54 17.19
CA ALA A 341 14.44 -6.77 18.15
C ALA A 341 12.93 -6.75 17.80
N PHE A 342 12.59 -6.64 16.51
CA PHE A 342 11.20 -6.71 16.00
C PHE A 342 10.54 -8.04 16.38
N LEU A 343 11.18 -9.16 16.06
CA LEU A 343 10.66 -10.49 16.35
C LEU A 343 10.55 -10.74 17.85
N SER A 344 11.58 -10.38 18.61
CA SER A 344 11.57 -10.52 20.08
C SER A 344 10.45 -9.71 20.74
N ALA A 345 10.12 -8.53 20.22
CA ALA A 345 9.00 -7.74 20.73
C ALA A 345 7.62 -8.36 20.48
N MET A 346 7.51 -9.26 19.50
CA MET A 346 6.28 -10.01 19.20
C MET A 346 6.14 -11.28 20.04
N GLU A 347 7.24 -11.95 20.37
CA GLU A 347 7.25 -13.30 21.00
C GLU A 347 6.45 -13.39 22.29
N GLY A 348 6.37 -12.31 23.06
CA GLY A 348 5.56 -12.26 24.29
C GLY A 348 4.04 -12.18 24.08
N SER A 349 3.57 -12.02 22.84
CA SER A 349 2.16 -11.92 22.52
C SER A 349 1.50 -13.27 22.28
N ALA A 350 0.30 -13.49 22.81
CA ALA A 350 -0.50 -14.68 22.53
C ALA A 350 -0.85 -14.85 21.04
N ARG A 351 -0.69 -13.79 20.23
CA ARG A 351 -0.96 -13.80 18.78
C ARG A 351 0.28 -14.09 17.93
N TYR A 352 1.45 -14.08 18.52
CA TYR A 352 2.70 -14.34 17.80
C TYR A 352 2.75 -15.69 17.10
N PRO A 353 2.32 -16.83 17.71
CA PRO A 353 2.35 -18.13 17.03
C PRO A 353 1.55 -18.15 15.72
N GLU A 354 0.36 -17.50 15.70
CA GLU A 354 -0.46 -17.40 14.49
C GLU A 354 0.20 -16.53 13.42
N TRP A 355 0.75 -15.38 13.84
CA TRP A 355 1.50 -14.49 12.93
C TRP A 355 2.74 -15.20 12.38
N ARG A 356 3.49 -15.90 13.23
CA ARG A 356 4.71 -16.61 12.82
C ARG A 356 4.42 -17.70 11.82
N GLU A 357 3.38 -18.49 12.05
CA GLU A 357 2.94 -19.51 11.11
C GLU A 357 2.55 -18.91 9.77
N ALA A 358 1.72 -17.84 9.77
CA ALA A 358 1.33 -17.16 8.55
C ALA A 358 2.54 -16.54 7.81
N TYR A 359 3.51 -15.98 8.54
CA TYR A 359 4.76 -15.45 7.99
C TYR A 359 5.58 -16.54 7.27
N ASP A 360 5.80 -17.68 7.94
CA ASP A 360 6.59 -18.76 7.36
C ASP A 360 5.86 -19.40 6.16
N MET A 361 4.54 -19.56 6.24
CA MET A 361 3.71 -20.07 5.14
C MET A 361 3.72 -19.13 3.93
N GLY A 362 3.68 -17.83 4.14
CA GLY A 362 3.62 -16.83 3.08
C GLY A 362 4.93 -16.61 2.33
N ARG A 363 6.06 -16.91 2.99
CA ARG A 363 7.40 -16.61 2.47
C ARG A 363 7.64 -17.09 1.03
N PRO A 364 7.29 -18.33 0.63
CA PRO A 364 7.49 -18.79 -0.74
C PRO A 364 6.61 -18.12 -1.79
N PHE A 365 5.55 -17.43 -1.39
CA PHE A 365 4.58 -16.83 -2.30
C PHE A 365 4.75 -15.32 -2.47
N ARG A 366 5.64 -14.66 -1.71
CA ARG A 366 5.83 -13.20 -1.76
C ARG A 366 6.23 -12.72 -3.13
N ARG A 367 7.16 -13.42 -3.79
CA ARG A 367 7.55 -13.07 -5.15
C ARG A 367 6.37 -13.12 -6.14
N LEU A 368 5.43 -14.05 -5.96
CA LEU A 368 4.21 -14.06 -6.77
C LEU A 368 3.38 -12.81 -6.50
N THR A 369 3.07 -12.51 -5.23
CA THR A 369 2.24 -11.35 -4.88
C THR A 369 2.85 -10.05 -5.39
N ASP A 370 4.15 -9.87 -5.28
CA ASP A 370 4.85 -8.69 -5.81
C ASP A 370 4.73 -8.57 -7.31
N GLN A 371 4.90 -9.68 -8.03
CA GLN A 371 4.82 -9.69 -9.49
C GLN A 371 3.40 -9.40 -10.01
N LEU A 372 2.35 -9.75 -9.24
CA LEU A 372 0.96 -9.53 -9.68
C LEU A 372 0.61 -8.05 -9.92
N TYR A 373 1.36 -7.11 -9.33
CA TYR A 373 1.17 -5.67 -9.53
C TYR A 373 1.90 -5.12 -10.75
N PHE A 374 2.76 -5.92 -11.40
CA PHE A 374 3.51 -5.46 -12.55
C PHE A 374 2.70 -5.42 -13.84
N GLN A 375 3.11 -4.52 -14.71
CA GLN A 375 2.53 -4.32 -16.03
C GLN A 375 2.96 -5.45 -16.99
N VAL A 376 2.23 -5.60 -18.08
CA VAL A 376 2.48 -6.62 -19.12
C VAL A 376 3.91 -6.68 -19.63
N ASN A 377 4.61 -5.55 -19.71
CA ASN A 377 5.99 -5.50 -20.20
C ASN A 377 7.00 -6.25 -19.30
N VAL A 378 6.73 -6.32 -17.99
CA VAL A 378 7.52 -7.12 -17.04
C VAL A 378 7.23 -8.61 -17.22
N TRP A 379 5.97 -8.97 -17.45
CA TRP A 379 5.57 -10.35 -17.76
C TRP A 379 6.06 -10.85 -19.13
N ALA A 380 6.37 -9.94 -20.05
CA ALA A 380 6.81 -10.27 -21.41
C ALA A 380 8.30 -10.66 -21.46
N SER A 381 8.68 -11.65 -20.66
CA SER A 381 10.04 -12.23 -20.66
C SER A 381 10.00 -13.75 -20.56
N ASN A 382 11.01 -14.39 -21.15
CA ASN A 382 11.19 -15.83 -21.05
C ASN A 382 11.45 -16.28 -19.62
N ASP A 383 12.14 -15.47 -18.82
CA ASP A 383 12.45 -15.78 -17.42
C ASP A 383 11.17 -15.83 -16.57
N CYS A 384 10.23 -14.89 -16.82
CA CYS A 384 8.91 -14.93 -16.18
C CYS A 384 8.12 -16.18 -16.62
N GLU A 385 8.19 -16.57 -17.89
CA GLU A 385 7.51 -17.77 -18.41
C GLU A 385 8.07 -19.03 -17.72
N ILE A 386 9.40 -19.19 -17.68
CA ILE A 386 10.05 -20.30 -16.98
C ILE A 386 9.67 -20.32 -15.51
N TRP A 387 9.74 -19.18 -14.85
CA TRP A 387 9.39 -19.04 -13.44
C TRP A 387 7.95 -19.47 -13.13
N VAL A 388 6.98 -19.10 -13.98
CA VAL A 388 5.58 -19.52 -13.84
C VAL A 388 5.42 -21.03 -14.11
N ASP A 389 6.06 -21.54 -15.18
CA ASP A 389 5.96 -22.95 -15.58
C ASP A 389 6.54 -23.88 -14.51
N GLU A 390 7.67 -23.54 -13.89
CA GLU A 390 8.27 -24.33 -12.80
C GLU A 390 7.32 -24.42 -11.61
N ARG A 391 6.63 -23.36 -11.26
CA ARG A 391 5.69 -23.36 -10.13
C ARG A 391 4.40 -24.07 -10.45
N LEU A 392 3.91 -23.98 -11.67
CA LEU A 392 2.76 -24.79 -12.13
C LEU A 392 3.08 -26.26 -12.09
N GLU A 393 4.29 -26.68 -12.51
CA GLU A 393 4.72 -28.08 -12.45
C GLU A 393 4.90 -28.57 -11.00
N TRP A 394 5.49 -27.72 -10.15
CA TRP A 394 5.61 -28.01 -8.71
C TRP A 394 4.25 -28.20 -8.03
N ALA A 395 3.29 -27.32 -8.30
CA ALA A 395 1.97 -27.36 -7.70
C ALA A 395 1.16 -28.60 -8.06
N LYS A 396 1.43 -29.27 -9.19
CA LYS A 396 0.76 -30.53 -9.56
C LYS A 396 1.03 -31.65 -8.54
N THR A 397 2.20 -31.66 -7.94
CA THR A 397 2.62 -32.69 -6.99
C THR A 397 2.68 -32.18 -5.53
N HIS A 398 2.64 -30.86 -5.34
CA HIS A 398 2.75 -30.21 -4.03
C HIS A 398 1.66 -29.12 -3.87
N PRO A 399 0.37 -29.49 -3.88
CA PRO A 399 -0.71 -28.49 -3.81
C PRO A 399 -0.65 -27.68 -2.51
N GLY A 400 -0.69 -26.36 -2.64
CA GLY A 400 -0.64 -25.42 -1.51
C GLY A 400 0.73 -25.28 -0.84
N ILE A 401 1.77 -25.94 -1.36
CA ILE A 401 3.14 -25.86 -0.82
C ILE A 401 3.99 -25.01 -1.77
N GLY A 402 4.65 -23.99 -1.21
CA GLY A 402 5.56 -23.15 -1.98
C GLY A 402 6.79 -23.93 -2.45
N LEU A 403 7.23 -23.63 -3.65
CA LEU A 403 8.52 -24.11 -4.17
C LEU A 403 9.62 -23.52 -3.27
N PRO A 404 10.48 -24.33 -2.65
CA PRO A 404 11.61 -23.81 -1.92
C PRO A 404 12.47 -22.96 -2.87
N GLU A 405 12.66 -21.69 -2.53
CA GLU A 405 13.59 -20.85 -3.25
C GLU A 405 14.98 -21.45 -3.02
N THR A 406 15.55 -22.03 -4.06
CA THR A 406 16.98 -22.32 -4.11
C THR A 406 17.67 -20.98 -4.14
N ASP A 407 18.69 -20.80 -3.29
CA ASP A 407 19.59 -19.65 -3.30
C ASP A 407 19.77 -19.15 -4.74
N GLU A 408 19.57 -17.84 -4.94
CA GLU A 408 19.62 -17.23 -6.25
C GLU A 408 20.87 -17.66 -7.00
N PRO A 409 20.82 -17.87 -8.34
CA PRO A 409 22.02 -18.06 -9.12
C PRO A 409 22.90 -16.84 -8.88
N GLN A 410 24.10 -17.08 -8.36
CA GLN A 410 25.14 -16.07 -8.28
C GLN A 410 25.24 -15.43 -9.68
N ILE A 411 24.93 -14.15 -9.76
CA ILE A 411 25.17 -13.38 -11.00
C ILE A 411 26.67 -13.42 -11.19
N ASP A 412 27.09 -14.24 -12.13
CA ASP A 412 28.49 -14.34 -12.55
C ASP A 412 28.87 -13.00 -13.20
N THR A 413 29.49 -12.15 -12.42
CA THR A 413 30.05 -10.88 -12.86
C THR A 413 31.44 -11.15 -13.47
N SER A 414 31.49 -11.90 -14.55
CA SER A 414 32.70 -12.02 -15.39
C SER A 414 32.60 -11.11 -16.61
#